data_fc511433674798eb7d0bc92a57765023
#
_entry.id   fc511433674798eb7d0bc92a57765023
#
_cell.length_a   1.000
_cell.length_b   1.000
_cell.length_c   1.000
_cell.angle_alpha   90.00
_cell.angle_beta   90.00
_cell.angle_gamma   90.00
#
_symmetry.space_group_name_H-M   'P 1'
#
loop_
_entity.id
_entity.type
_entity.pdbx_description
1 polymer ?
#
loop_
_entity_poly.entity_id
_entity_poly.type
_entity_poly.pdbx_seq_one_letter_code
_entity_poly.pdbx_strand_id
1 'polypeptide(L)'
;MRYIKEPFSETEEKHESSTEKRQESEDEKDLGVWITYWDLDTAYEELDMCREDLDTLCLFAAYFDKDNRPFIPEGTLGTVEKLKQEGRFNDTENYLTFVNDKLLPQGSSLKDTDLLYDLLEGEKKARSHAETIVDMTVSAGFDGIEIDYEAIKKDYELWEHFNGFIDILVPMATEKGLKVRVLFEPSSPFEQYEWPSDVEYVMMCYNLYGYGTGPGPKADRQFLNEMVDKMEKLPGKVNFALATGGFDFSSNGDIAQISTKEAKDILSAYEIEEKTDEGSLDHVFSYTDQEGIDHEVWYADRDTIEAWVKIIRERGHERFTIWRLGGNI
;
A
#
# COMPACT_ATOMS: atom_id res chain seq x y z
N MET A 1 5.39 2.00 -20.28
CA MET A 1 3.96 1.74 -19.95
C MET A 1 3.42 3.01 -19.33
N ARG A 2 2.49 3.69 -19.95
CA ARG A 2 1.89 4.90 -19.36
C ARG A 2 0.76 4.46 -18.45
N TYR A 3 0.97 4.54 -17.17
CA TYR A 3 -0.11 4.47 -16.17
C TYR A 3 -0.81 5.83 -16.13
N ILE A 4 -2.01 5.89 -16.67
CA ILE A 4 -3.02 6.90 -16.39
C ILE A 4 -2.64 8.37 -16.71
N LYS A 5 -2.54 8.76 -17.97
CA LYS A 5 -2.73 10.16 -18.43
C LYS A 5 -3.41 10.18 -19.79
N GLU A 6 -4.74 10.35 -19.80
CA GLU A 6 -5.42 10.91 -20.98
C GLU A 6 -6.12 12.23 -20.61
N PRO A 7 -5.98 13.28 -21.46
CA PRO A 7 -6.64 14.56 -21.23
C PRO A 7 -8.08 14.51 -21.71
N PHE A 8 -9.00 14.97 -20.87
CA PHE A 8 -10.38 15.23 -21.27
C PHE A 8 -10.46 16.45 -22.20
N SER A 9 -11.20 16.30 -23.32
CA SER A 9 -11.59 17.39 -24.21
C SER A 9 -12.73 18.18 -23.60
N GLU A 10 -12.58 19.49 -23.50
CA GLU A 10 -13.61 20.45 -23.12
C GLU A 10 -14.73 20.49 -24.16
N THR A 11 -15.97 20.40 -23.69
CA THR A 11 -17.12 20.97 -24.39
C THR A 11 -17.88 21.83 -23.41
N GLU A 12 -17.92 23.14 -23.71
CA GLU A 12 -18.68 24.14 -22.98
C GLU A 12 -20.19 23.95 -23.16
N GLU A 13 -20.95 23.94 -22.06
CA GLU A 13 -22.31 24.48 -22.03
C GLU A 13 -22.56 25.23 -20.74
N LYS A 14 -22.95 26.53 -20.89
CA LYS A 14 -23.28 27.46 -19.83
C LYS A 14 -24.67 27.18 -19.29
N HIS A 15 -24.78 27.01 -17.96
CA HIS A 15 -25.98 27.40 -17.21
C HIS A 15 -25.60 28.02 -15.87
N GLU A 16 -25.93 29.31 -15.73
CA GLU A 16 -25.82 30.05 -14.47
C GLU A 16 -26.86 29.58 -13.46
N SER A 17 -26.40 29.16 -12.27
CA SER A 17 -27.21 29.24 -11.06
C SER A 17 -26.25 29.38 -9.86
N SER A 18 -26.50 30.43 -9.10
CA SER A 18 -25.74 30.84 -7.92
C SER A 18 -25.88 29.85 -6.79
N THR A 19 -24.80 29.17 -6.44
CA THR A 19 -24.58 28.53 -5.14
C THR A 19 -23.13 28.71 -4.77
N GLU A 20 -22.87 29.03 -3.51
CA GLU A 20 -21.57 29.33 -2.95
C GLU A 20 -20.53 28.27 -3.36
N LYS A 21 -19.54 28.69 -4.11
CA LYS A 21 -18.40 27.87 -4.47
C LYS A 21 -17.64 27.56 -3.18
N ARG A 22 -17.78 26.31 -2.66
CA ARG A 22 -16.67 25.69 -1.97
C ARG A 22 -15.47 25.80 -2.91
N GLN A 23 -14.40 26.37 -2.42
CA GLN A 23 -13.09 26.33 -3.08
C GLN A 23 -12.68 24.85 -3.06
N GLU A 24 -12.94 24.16 -4.16
CA GLU A 24 -12.32 22.86 -4.45
C GLU A 24 -10.82 23.13 -4.51
N SER A 25 -10.08 22.69 -3.50
CA SER A 25 -8.67 22.40 -3.69
C SER A 25 -8.63 21.36 -4.81
N GLU A 26 -8.02 21.69 -5.95
CA GLU A 26 -7.64 20.68 -6.93
C GLU A 26 -6.85 19.63 -6.13
N ASP A 27 -7.44 18.45 -5.87
CA ASP A 27 -6.71 17.34 -5.26
C ASP A 27 -5.60 16.98 -6.25
N GLU A 28 -4.38 17.29 -5.84
CA GLU A 28 -3.18 17.07 -6.62
C GLU A 28 -3.08 15.56 -6.90
N LYS A 29 -3.06 15.20 -8.18
CA LYS A 29 -2.93 13.80 -8.60
C LYS A 29 -1.64 13.24 -8.03
N ASP A 30 -1.70 12.04 -7.48
CA ASP A 30 -0.56 11.36 -6.92
C ASP A 30 -0.65 9.86 -7.23
N LEU A 31 0.35 9.37 -7.93
CA LEU A 31 0.53 7.95 -8.17
C LEU A 31 1.79 7.48 -7.44
N GLY A 32 1.59 6.66 -6.42
CA GLY A 32 2.64 6.03 -5.67
C GLY A 32 2.82 4.55 -6.02
N VAL A 33 3.99 4.02 -5.71
CA VAL A 33 4.27 2.58 -5.78
C VAL A 33 5.12 2.15 -4.60
N TRP A 34 4.97 0.88 -4.18
CA TRP A 34 5.93 0.22 -3.30
C TRP A 34 6.94 -0.58 -4.10
N ILE A 35 8.20 -0.50 -3.67
CA ILE A 35 9.24 -1.45 -4.00
C ILE A 35 9.70 -2.15 -2.72
N THR A 36 10.02 -3.42 -2.82
CA THR A 36 10.39 -4.23 -1.66
C THR A 36 11.85 -4.65 -1.71
N TYR A 37 12.51 -4.70 -0.55
CA TYR A 37 13.94 -5.01 -0.48
C TYR A 37 14.31 -6.41 -1.02
N TRP A 38 13.36 -7.35 -1.00
CA TRP A 38 13.59 -8.74 -1.43
C TRP A 38 13.36 -8.97 -2.93
N ASP A 39 12.83 -7.97 -3.66
CA ASP A 39 12.48 -8.08 -5.08
C ASP A 39 12.88 -6.82 -5.86
N LEU A 40 14.05 -6.27 -5.52
CA LEU A 40 14.52 -5.01 -6.11
C LEU A 40 14.84 -5.14 -7.60
N ASP A 41 15.37 -6.28 -8.05
CA ASP A 41 15.82 -6.45 -9.43
C ASP A 41 14.64 -6.41 -10.42
N THR A 42 13.55 -7.13 -10.13
CA THR A 42 12.34 -7.11 -10.99
C THR A 42 11.56 -5.79 -10.85
N ALA A 43 11.54 -5.21 -9.63
CA ALA A 43 10.92 -3.92 -9.40
C ALA A 43 11.58 -2.79 -10.23
N TYR A 44 12.89 -2.89 -10.50
CA TYR A 44 13.58 -1.89 -11.34
C TYR A 44 13.17 -1.92 -12.79
N GLU A 45 12.97 -3.10 -13.36
CA GLU A 45 12.50 -3.23 -14.72
C GLU A 45 11.13 -2.60 -14.88
N GLU A 46 10.25 -2.84 -13.91
CA GLU A 46 8.89 -2.25 -13.89
C GLU A 46 8.92 -0.73 -13.59
N LEU A 47 9.81 -0.28 -12.70
CA LEU A 47 9.96 1.14 -12.39
C LEU A 47 10.35 1.96 -13.62
N ASP A 48 11.25 1.44 -14.47
CA ASP A 48 11.65 2.10 -15.70
C ASP A 48 10.48 2.29 -16.68
N MET A 49 9.46 1.43 -16.61
CA MET A 49 8.27 1.50 -17.47
C MET A 49 7.25 2.55 -17.02
N CYS A 50 7.20 2.88 -15.74
CA CYS A 50 6.19 3.78 -15.15
C CYS A 50 6.75 5.07 -14.55
N ARG A 51 8.07 5.25 -14.53
CA ARG A 51 8.78 6.33 -13.84
C ARG A 51 8.27 7.74 -14.16
N GLU A 52 7.90 8.01 -15.41
CA GLU A 52 7.43 9.33 -15.84
C GLU A 52 6.05 9.70 -15.26
N ASP A 53 5.32 8.70 -14.76
CA ASP A 53 3.98 8.87 -14.24
C ASP A 53 3.94 8.84 -12.70
N LEU A 54 5.09 8.58 -12.02
CA LEU A 54 5.16 8.44 -10.58
C LEU A 54 5.45 9.75 -9.86
N ASP A 55 4.72 9.98 -8.79
CA ASP A 55 4.90 11.10 -7.85
C ASP A 55 5.53 10.60 -6.53
N THR A 56 5.22 9.38 -6.12
CA THR A 56 5.63 8.80 -4.83
C THR A 56 6.27 7.42 -4.98
N LEU A 57 7.39 7.19 -4.29
CA LEU A 57 8.07 5.90 -4.22
C LEU A 57 8.29 5.50 -2.76
N CYS A 58 7.69 4.39 -2.35
CA CYS A 58 7.80 3.86 -1.00
C CYS A 58 8.73 2.65 -0.98
N LEU A 59 9.81 2.73 -0.18
CA LEU A 59 10.71 1.60 0.04
C LEU A 59 10.26 0.80 1.26
N PHE A 60 9.68 -0.36 1.02
CA PHE A 60 9.21 -1.29 2.03
C PHE A 60 10.42 -2.08 2.60
N ALA A 61 11.11 -1.51 3.59
CA ALA A 61 12.41 -2.02 4.00
C ALA A 61 12.82 -1.78 5.46
N ALA A 62 12.05 -1.08 6.28
CA ALA A 62 12.42 -0.87 7.68
C ALA A 62 11.73 -1.90 8.59
N TYR A 63 12.53 -2.83 9.12
CA TYR A 63 12.14 -3.98 9.95
C TYR A 63 12.73 -3.86 11.34
N PHE A 64 12.38 -4.78 12.24
CA PHE A 64 12.93 -4.84 13.60
C PHE A 64 13.77 -6.09 13.81
N ASP A 65 14.83 -5.93 14.59
CA ASP A 65 15.67 -7.03 15.07
C ASP A 65 15.10 -7.69 16.33
N LYS A 66 15.81 -8.69 16.86
CA LYS A 66 15.44 -9.39 18.11
C LYS A 66 15.39 -8.49 19.36
N ASP A 67 16.04 -7.33 19.32
CA ASP A 67 16.12 -6.36 20.43
C ASP A 67 15.14 -5.18 20.20
N ASN A 68 14.18 -5.32 19.28
CA ASN A 68 13.17 -4.32 18.89
C ASN A 68 13.79 -3.03 18.33
N ARG A 69 14.95 -3.12 17.69
CA ARG A 69 15.59 -1.97 17.04
C ARG A 69 15.28 -1.98 15.56
N PRO A 70 14.84 -0.84 15.00
CA PRO A 70 14.61 -0.77 13.57
C PRO A 70 15.92 -0.85 12.78
N PHE A 71 15.89 -1.53 11.64
CA PHE A 71 17.01 -1.62 10.72
C PHE A 71 16.51 -1.82 9.28
N ILE A 72 17.38 -1.47 8.33
CA ILE A 72 17.19 -1.76 6.91
C ILE A 72 18.10 -2.94 6.56
N PRO A 73 17.60 -3.99 5.86
CA PRO A 73 18.40 -5.14 5.46
C PRO A 73 19.66 -4.74 4.69
N GLU A 74 20.74 -5.49 4.92
CA GLU A 74 22.05 -5.23 4.31
C GLU A 74 21.94 -5.22 2.77
N GLY A 75 22.64 -4.29 2.13
CA GLY A 75 22.64 -4.10 0.68
C GLY A 75 21.51 -3.22 0.14
N THR A 76 20.39 -3.09 0.85
CA THR A 76 19.23 -2.30 0.38
C THR A 76 19.60 -0.83 0.15
N LEU A 77 20.27 -0.18 1.13
CA LEU A 77 20.68 1.22 0.99
C LEU A 77 21.70 1.43 -0.12
N GLY A 78 22.58 0.46 -0.36
CA GLY A 78 23.53 0.51 -1.48
C GLY A 78 22.82 0.51 -2.84
N THR A 79 21.73 -0.22 -2.93
CA THR A 79 20.88 -0.25 -4.14
C THR A 79 20.10 1.05 -4.31
N VAL A 80 19.52 1.57 -3.23
CA VAL A 80 18.87 2.90 -3.22
C VAL A 80 19.84 4.00 -3.64
N GLU A 81 21.05 3.99 -3.12
CA GLU A 81 22.09 4.96 -3.49
C GLU A 81 22.44 4.88 -4.98
N LYS A 82 22.56 3.68 -5.53
CA LYS A 82 22.75 3.48 -6.97
C LYS A 82 21.60 4.08 -7.77
N LEU A 83 20.35 3.86 -7.38
CA LEU A 83 19.19 4.44 -8.04
C LEU A 83 19.17 5.97 -7.99
N LYS A 84 19.55 6.55 -6.85
CA LYS A 84 19.72 8.00 -6.71
C LYS A 84 20.78 8.53 -7.68
N GLN A 85 21.93 7.86 -7.78
CA GLN A 85 22.98 8.23 -8.73
C GLN A 85 22.56 8.10 -10.19
N GLU A 86 21.69 7.16 -10.50
CA GLU A 86 21.09 6.99 -11.83
C GLU A 86 19.93 7.97 -12.10
N GLY A 87 19.59 8.83 -11.14
CA GLY A 87 18.52 9.80 -11.24
C GLY A 87 17.11 9.22 -11.16
N ARG A 88 16.97 8.00 -10.67
CA ARG A 88 15.67 7.29 -10.62
C ARG A 88 14.79 7.70 -9.43
N PHE A 89 15.36 8.43 -8.46
CA PHE A 89 14.71 8.95 -7.27
C PHE A 89 14.52 10.47 -7.29
N ASN A 90 14.97 11.16 -8.35
CA ASN A 90 15.07 12.62 -8.33
C ASN A 90 13.73 13.34 -8.56
N ASP A 91 12.77 12.65 -9.17
CA ASP A 91 11.51 13.24 -9.59
C ASP A 91 10.32 12.73 -8.76
N THR A 92 10.58 11.94 -7.69
CA THR A 92 9.57 11.35 -6.79
C THR A 92 9.80 11.77 -5.34
N GLU A 93 8.72 11.80 -4.55
CA GLU A 93 8.81 11.83 -3.09
C GLU A 93 9.10 10.41 -2.58
N ASN A 94 10.15 10.27 -1.79
CA ASN A 94 10.67 8.97 -1.38
C ASN A 94 10.41 8.70 0.10
N TYR A 95 9.65 7.66 0.40
CA TYR A 95 9.30 7.27 1.75
C TYR A 95 10.01 5.99 2.16
N LEU A 96 10.43 5.95 3.43
CA LEU A 96 10.87 4.71 4.08
C LEU A 96 9.68 4.11 4.84
N THR A 97 9.26 2.91 4.45
CA THR A 97 8.15 2.21 5.09
C THR A 97 8.65 1.39 6.28
N PHE A 98 8.12 1.68 7.45
CA PHE A 98 8.33 0.95 8.70
C PHE A 98 7.19 -0.03 8.93
N VAL A 99 7.51 -1.30 9.05
CA VAL A 99 6.54 -2.38 9.30
C VAL A 99 6.78 -3.00 10.67
N ASN A 100 5.73 -3.51 11.32
CA ASN A 100 5.89 -4.19 12.60
C ASN A 100 6.31 -5.66 12.47
N ASP A 101 7.20 -5.93 11.53
CA ASP A 101 7.79 -7.24 11.29
C ASP A 101 9.16 -7.34 11.94
N LYS A 102 9.43 -8.47 12.63
CA LYS A 102 10.76 -8.82 13.10
C LYS A 102 11.43 -9.80 12.15
N LEU A 103 12.60 -9.46 11.63
CA LEU A 103 13.43 -10.38 10.88
C LEU A 103 14.46 -11.04 11.82
N LEU A 104 14.28 -12.32 12.08
CA LEU A 104 15.07 -13.10 13.02
C LEU A 104 15.81 -14.23 12.32
N PRO A 105 17.00 -14.65 12.82
CA PRO A 105 17.79 -15.71 12.19
C PRO A 105 17.07 -17.08 12.12
N GLN A 106 16.10 -17.32 13.00
CA GLN A 106 15.37 -18.60 13.08
C GLN A 106 13.94 -18.53 12.51
N GLY A 107 13.61 -17.47 11.78
CA GLY A 107 12.29 -17.23 11.22
C GLY A 107 11.74 -15.88 11.67
N SER A 108 10.97 -15.26 10.80
CA SER A 108 10.40 -13.92 11.03
C SER A 108 9.13 -13.98 11.86
N SER A 109 8.89 -12.95 12.69
CA SER A 109 7.58 -12.68 13.28
C SER A 109 6.95 -11.55 12.49
N LEU A 110 5.93 -11.87 11.70
CA LEU A 110 5.25 -10.89 10.87
C LEU A 110 4.08 -10.27 11.63
N LYS A 111 3.88 -8.96 11.47
CA LYS A 111 2.79 -8.19 12.09
C LYS A 111 2.75 -8.39 13.61
N ASP A 112 3.91 -8.23 14.24
CA ASP A 112 4.14 -8.50 15.65
C ASP A 112 3.53 -7.38 16.52
N THR A 113 2.39 -7.65 17.16
CA THR A 113 1.71 -6.67 18.02
C THR A 113 2.35 -6.53 19.40
N ASP A 114 3.07 -7.56 19.90
CA ASP A 114 3.84 -7.46 21.14
C ASP A 114 4.98 -6.44 20.96
N LEU A 115 5.60 -6.41 19.76
CA LEU A 115 6.55 -5.37 19.39
C LEU A 115 5.94 -3.97 19.52
N LEU A 116 4.71 -3.78 19.03
CA LEU A 116 4.04 -2.47 19.11
C LEU A 116 3.78 -2.04 20.56
N TYR A 117 3.38 -2.94 21.45
CA TYR A 117 3.29 -2.65 22.88
C TYR A 117 4.65 -2.24 23.48
N ASP A 118 5.71 -2.97 23.11
CA ASP A 118 7.06 -2.63 23.59
C ASP A 118 7.53 -1.24 23.14
N LEU A 119 7.14 -0.80 21.97
CA LEU A 119 7.54 0.49 21.37
C LEU A 119 6.61 1.65 21.73
N LEU A 120 5.30 1.41 21.88
CA LEU A 120 4.29 2.48 21.89
C LEU A 120 3.63 2.66 23.27
N GLU A 121 3.73 1.70 24.21
CA GLU A 121 3.09 1.78 25.51
C GLU A 121 3.59 2.99 26.33
N GLY A 122 2.80 4.04 26.35
CA GLY A 122 3.06 5.27 27.06
C GLY A 122 4.01 6.24 26.36
N GLU A 123 3.84 7.53 26.68
CA GLU A 123 4.49 8.65 25.98
C GLU A 123 6.02 8.51 25.84
N LYS A 124 6.70 7.99 26.87
CA LYS A 124 8.17 7.88 26.86
C LYS A 124 8.68 6.91 25.81
N LYS A 125 8.03 5.72 25.70
CA LYS A 125 8.41 4.70 24.71
C LYS A 125 8.07 5.21 23.30
N ALA A 126 6.85 5.71 23.09
CA ALA A 126 6.39 6.26 21.83
C ALA A 126 7.31 7.38 21.33
N ARG A 127 7.73 8.31 22.20
CA ARG A 127 8.66 9.38 21.86
C ARG A 127 10.04 8.85 21.47
N SER A 128 10.59 7.91 22.25
CA SER A 128 11.90 7.31 21.93
C SER A 128 11.88 6.55 20.60
N HIS A 129 10.76 5.89 20.30
CA HIS A 129 10.56 5.22 19.02
C HIS A 129 10.47 6.24 17.88
N ALA A 130 9.66 7.30 18.04
CA ALA A 130 9.55 8.38 17.05
C ALA A 130 10.91 9.02 16.74
N GLU A 131 11.71 9.35 17.78
CA GLU A 131 13.07 9.85 17.62
C GLU A 131 13.93 8.90 16.77
N THR A 132 13.87 7.61 17.07
CA THR A 132 14.68 6.59 16.37
C THR A 132 14.33 6.50 14.89
N ILE A 133 13.06 6.45 14.53
CA ILE A 133 12.63 6.32 13.12
C ILE A 133 12.83 7.62 12.35
N VAL A 134 12.64 8.78 12.97
CA VAL A 134 12.95 10.09 12.37
C VAL A 134 14.45 10.20 12.05
N ASP A 135 15.32 9.90 13.01
CA ASP A 135 16.77 9.96 12.81
C ASP A 135 17.24 8.97 11.75
N MET A 136 16.64 7.77 11.70
CA MET A 136 16.94 6.76 10.70
C MET A 136 16.56 7.22 9.30
N THR A 137 15.37 7.79 9.14
CA THR A 137 14.84 8.28 7.85
C THR A 137 15.69 9.45 7.32
N VAL A 138 16.03 10.42 8.18
CA VAL A 138 16.93 11.53 7.84
C VAL A 138 18.30 11.00 7.41
N SER A 139 18.88 10.07 8.18
CA SER A 139 20.21 9.51 7.91
C SER A 139 20.26 8.72 6.61
N ALA A 140 19.16 8.05 6.25
CA ALA A 140 19.02 7.30 5.00
C ALA A 140 18.65 8.20 3.80
N GLY A 141 18.33 9.48 4.04
CA GLY A 141 18.07 10.48 2.99
C GLY A 141 16.76 10.28 2.26
N PHE A 142 15.70 9.91 2.98
CA PHE A 142 14.32 9.88 2.49
C PHE A 142 13.60 11.19 2.78
N ASP A 143 12.55 11.47 2.01
CA ASP A 143 11.71 12.68 2.13
C ASP A 143 10.58 12.50 3.16
N GLY A 144 10.26 11.24 3.51
CA GLY A 144 9.19 10.94 4.42
C GLY A 144 9.27 9.59 5.10
N ILE A 145 8.41 9.45 6.11
CA ILE A 145 8.20 8.24 6.90
C ILE A 145 6.85 7.67 6.52
N GLU A 146 6.80 6.37 6.24
CA GLU A 146 5.54 5.65 6.09
C GLU A 146 5.41 4.61 7.20
N ILE A 147 4.29 4.62 7.92
CA ILE A 147 3.99 3.70 9.02
C ILE A 147 2.97 2.68 8.55
N ASP A 148 3.40 1.42 8.47
CA ASP A 148 2.61 0.26 8.10
C ASP A 148 2.57 -0.74 9.26
N TYR A 149 1.90 -0.36 10.35
CA TYR A 149 1.73 -1.20 11.54
C TYR A 149 0.38 -1.90 11.48
N GLU A 150 0.44 -3.19 11.19
CA GLU A 150 -0.71 -4.01 10.91
C GLU A 150 -1.10 -4.97 12.05
N ALA A 151 -2.21 -5.69 11.86
CA ALA A 151 -2.78 -6.71 12.75
C ALA A 151 -3.23 -6.22 14.13
N ILE A 152 -3.34 -4.92 14.34
CA ILE A 152 -3.86 -4.34 15.60
C ILE A 152 -5.34 -4.73 15.81
N LYS A 153 -6.10 -4.91 14.72
CA LYS A 153 -7.49 -5.42 14.71
C LYS A 153 -8.40 -4.66 15.69
N LYS A 154 -8.95 -5.37 16.70
CA LYS A 154 -9.86 -4.83 17.72
C LYS A 154 -9.17 -4.64 19.08
N ASP A 155 -7.87 -4.54 19.09
CA ASP A 155 -7.11 -4.17 20.29
C ASP A 155 -7.16 -2.66 20.49
N TYR A 156 -8.22 -2.20 21.17
CA TYR A 156 -8.46 -0.76 21.34
C TYR A 156 -7.41 -0.08 22.24
N GLU A 157 -6.79 -0.80 23.17
CA GLU A 157 -5.69 -0.28 23.98
C GLU A 157 -4.46 0.01 23.11
N LEU A 158 -4.11 -0.92 22.23
CA LEU A 158 -3.02 -0.72 21.29
C LEU A 158 -3.32 0.39 20.27
N TRP A 159 -4.59 0.55 19.86
CA TRP A 159 -5.02 1.69 19.02
C TRP A 159 -4.84 3.03 19.71
N GLU A 160 -5.13 3.13 21.02
CA GLU A 160 -4.86 4.35 21.80
C GLU A 160 -3.36 4.67 21.83
N HIS A 161 -2.52 3.65 22.02
CA HIS A 161 -1.07 3.82 21.96
C HIS A 161 -0.57 4.22 20.57
N PHE A 162 -1.11 3.60 19.51
CA PHE A 162 -0.76 3.91 18.13
C PHE A 162 -1.18 5.33 17.74
N ASN A 163 -2.40 5.75 18.08
CA ASN A 163 -2.86 7.12 17.84
C ASN A 163 -1.97 8.13 18.57
N GLY A 164 -1.70 7.92 19.87
CA GLY A 164 -0.80 8.76 20.64
C GLY A 164 0.64 8.81 20.11
N PHE A 165 1.12 7.71 19.52
CA PHE A 165 2.41 7.67 18.82
C PHE A 165 2.41 8.57 17.57
N ILE A 166 1.35 8.52 16.74
CA ILE A 166 1.24 9.37 15.55
C ILE A 166 1.20 10.85 15.92
N ASP A 167 0.49 11.21 17.01
CA ASP A 167 0.48 12.59 17.54
C ASP A 167 1.88 13.09 17.97
N ILE A 168 2.75 12.19 18.41
CA ILE A 168 4.14 12.50 18.75
C ILE A 168 5.03 12.54 17.50
N LEU A 169 4.87 11.57 16.59
CA LEU A 169 5.71 11.40 15.40
C LEU A 169 5.58 12.58 14.43
N VAL A 170 4.35 13.00 14.14
CA VAL A 170 4.07 14.00 13.10
C VAL A 170 4.80 15.32 13.34
N PRO A 171 4.69 15.99 14.51
CA PRO A 171 5.44 17.23 14.75
C PRO A 171 6.96 17.02 14.71
N MET A 172 7.48 15.87 15.17
CA MET A 172 8.91 15.59 15.15
C MET A 172 9.44 15.40 13.72
N ALA A 173 8.70 14.69 12.89
CA ALA A 173 9.02 14.51 11.47
C ALA A 173 8.97 15.86 10.72
N THR A 174 7.92 16.64 10.95
CA THR A 174 7.74 17.98 10.35
C THR A 174 8.89 18.93 10.72
N GLU A 175 9.36 18.91 11.96
CA GLU A 175 10.52 19.72 12.41
C GLU A 175 11.81 19.37 11.60
N LYS A 176 11.91 18.13 11.12
CA LYS A 176 13.03 17.67 10.27
C LYS A 176 12.76 17.84 8.78
N GLY A 177 11.61 18.38 8.40
CA GLY A 177 11.19 18.52 7.00
C GLY A 177 10.71 17.22 6.35
N LEU A 178 10.44 16.18 7.15
CA LEU A 178 9.90 14.92 6.68
C LEU A 178 8.38 14.95 6.61
N LYS A 179 7.83 14.33 5.60
CA LYS A 179 6.39 14.03 5.46
C LYS A 179 6.04 12.72 6.19
N VAL A 180 4.77 12.55 6.55
CA VAL A 180 4.30 11.32 7.21
C VAL A 180 3.13 10.73 6.43
N ARG A 181 3.21 9.43 6.21
CA ARG A 181 2.13 8.58 5.68
C ARG A 181 1.77 7.52 6.71
N VAL A 182 0.48 7.21 6.86
CA VAL A 182 0.00 6.17 7.79
C VAL A 182 -0.96 5.26 7.06
N LEU A 183 -0.68 3.96 7.08
CA LEU A 183 -1.48 2.92 6.44
C LEU A 183 -2.54 2.39 7.38
N PHE A 184 -3.72 2.11 6.82
CA PHE A 184 -4.82 1.45 7.52
C PHE A 184 -5.28 0.20 6.78
N GLU A 185 -5.44 -0.90 7.54
CA GLU A 185 -6.16 -2.08 7.06
C GLU A 185 -7.68 -1.77 6.96
N PRO A 186 -8.44 -2.44 6.07
CA PRO A 186 -9.88 -2.24 5.93
C PRO A 186 -10.69 -2.37 7.22
N SER A 187 -10.23 -3.23 8.13
CA SER A 187 -10.87 -3.50 9.42
C SER A 187 -10.49 -2.54 10.54
N SER A 188 -9.56 -1.62 10.29
CA SER A 188 -9.06 -0.67 11.28
C SER A 188 -10.18 0.23 11.82
N PRO A 189 -10.28 0.43 13.15
CA PRO A 189 -11.31 1.28 13.76
C PRO A 189 -10.88 2.76 13.87
N PHE A 190 -10.05 3.24 12.94
CA PHE A 190 -9.45 4.57 12.99
C PHE A 190 -10.48 5.70 13.10
N GLU A 191 -11.70 5.49 12.63
CA GLU A 191 -12.80 6.46 12.72
C GLU A 191 -13.20 6.79 14.18
N GLN A 192 -12.71 6.05 15.17
CA GLN A 192 -12.98 6.27 16.61
C GLN A 192 -11.97 7.20 17.29
N TYR A 193 -10.96 7.67 16.55
CA TYR A 193 -9.84 8.46 17.05
C TYR A 193 -9.73 9.80 16.31
N GLU A 194 -9.16 10.79 16.98
CA GLU A 194 -8.77 12.06 16.35
C GLU A 194 -7.38 11.91 15.73
N TRP A 195 -7.19 12.41 14.53
CA TRP A 195 -5.94 12.28 13.78
C TRP A 195 -5.37 13.63 13.36
N PRO A 196 -4.03 13.79 13.24
CA PRO A 196 -3.40 15.00 12.70
C PRO A 196 -3.80 15.28 11.25
N SER A 197 -3.92 16.56 10.87
CA SER A 197 -4.25 16.95 9.49
C SER A 197 -3.06 16.95 8.52
N ASP A 198 -1.83 17.04 9.05
CA ASP A 198 -0.61 17.12 8.24
C ASP A 198 -0.02 15.73 7.93
N VAL A 199 -0.90 14.78 7.61
CA VAL A 199 -0.59 13.37 7.32
C VAL A 199 -1.31 12.95 6.05
N GLU A 200 -0.69 12.09 5.27
CA GLU A 200 -1.37 11.34 4.24
C GLU A 200 -1.78 9.97 4.78
N TYR A 201 -3.08 9.70 4.77
CA TYR A 201 -3.65 8.43 5.21
C TYR A 201 -3.89 7.53 4.01
N VAL A 202 -3.40 6.31 4.08
CA VAL A 202 -3.46 5.33 2.99
C VAL A 202 -4.34 4.15 3.40
N MET A 203 -5.41 3.88 2.66
CA MET A 203 -6.26 2.72 2.87
C MET A 203 -5.80 1.56 2.00
N MET A 204 -5.54 0.40 2.59
CA MET A 204 -5.29 -0.84 1.84
C MET A 204 -6.59 -1.38 1.26
N CYS A 205 -6.92 -0.99 0.03
CA CYS A 205 -8.14 -1.39 -0.68
C CYS A 205 -7.97 -2.74 -1.37
N TYR A 206 -7.48 -3.76 -0.66
CA TYR A 206 -7.23 -5.09 -1.20
C TYR A 206 -7.34 -6.17 -0.12
N ASN A 207 -7.21 -7.44 -0.53
CA ASN A 207 -7.35 -8.64 0.29
C ASN A 207 -8.75 -8.75 0.93
N LEU A 208 -9.80 -8.37 0.17
CA LEU A 208 -11.19 -8.66 0.54
C LEU A 208 -11.37 -10.17 0.71
N TYR A 209 -10.75 -10.96 -0.18
CA TYR A 209 -10.54 -12.40 -0.06
C TYR A 209 -9.05 -12.71 -0.06
N GLY A 210 -8.64 -13.79 0.60
CA GLY A 210 -7.25 -14.21 0.76
C GLY A 210 -7.08 -15.18 1.92
N TYR A 211 -6.00 -15.07 2.66
CA TYR A 211 -5.73 -15.96 3.79
C TYR A 211 -6.88 -15.95 4.81
N GLY A 212 -7.41 -17.16 5.09
CA GLY A 212 -8.49 -17.36 6.06
C GLY A 212 -9.90 -17.13 5.51
N THR A 213 -10.06 -16.91 4.20
CA THR A 213 -11.35 -16.86 3.51
C THR A 213 -11.49 -18.00 2.49
N GLY A 214 -12.64 -18.11 1.83
CA GLY A 214 -12.78 -18.87 0.60
C GLY A 214 -12.26 -18.11 -0.63
N PRO A 215 -12.31 -18.72 -1.83
CA PRO A 215 -11.96 -18.08 -3.08
C PRO A 215 -12.78 -16.82 -3.36
N GLY A 216 -12.15 -15.81 -3.93
CA GLY A 216 -12.80 -14.56 -4.30
C GLY A 216 -11.80 -13.46 -4.66
N PRO A 217 -12.32 -12.30 -5.11
CA PRO A 217 -11.52 -11.19 -5.60
C PRO A 217 -10.78 -10.45 -4.50
N LYS A 218 -9.68 -9.76 -4.87
CA LYS A 218 -8.96 -8.86 -3.97
C LYS A 218 -9.76 -7.64 -3.54
N ALA A 219 -10.59 -7.11 -4.43
CA ALA A 219 -11.50 -6.01 -4.18
C ALA A 219 -12.71 -6.11 -5.10
N ASP A 220 -13.80 -5.46 -4.75
CA ASP A 220 -14.97 -5.25 -5.60
C ASP A 220 -15.49 -3.81 -5.46
N ARG A 221 -16.44 -3.45 -6.31
CA ARG A 221 -17.03 -2.09 -6.31
C ARG A 221 -17.64 -1.71 -4.95
N GLN A 222 -18.30 -2.65 -4.28
CA GLN A 222 -18.92 -2.36 -2.98
C GLN A 222 -17.84 -2.07 -1.93
N PHE A 223 -16.86 -2.95 -1.83
CA PHE A 223 -15.74 -2.82 -0.89
C PHE A 223 -14.96 -1.51 -1.11
N LEU A 224 -14.64 -1.16 -2.37
CA LEU A 224 -13.95 0.10 -2.69
C LEU A 224 -14.76 1.32 -2.22
N ASN A 225 -16.07 1.36 -2.48
CA ASN A 225 -16.92 2.46 -2.01
C ASN A 225 -17.00 2.53 -0.48
N GLU A 226 -17.05 1.39 0.22
CA GLU A 226 -17.02 1.35 1.68
C GLU A 226 -15.70 1.91 2.24
N MET A 227 -14.57 1.62 1.57
CA MET A 227 -13.27 2.18 1.96
C MET A 227 -13.21 3.70 1.73
N VAL A 228 -13.74 4.19 0.63
CA VAL A 228 -13.87 5.64 0.38
C VAL A 228 -14.71 6.31 1.48
N ASP A 229 -15.90 5.77 1.80
CA ASP A 229 -16.78 6.32 2.84
C ASP A 229 -16.12 6.41 4.23
N LYS A 230 -15.20 5.46 4.53
CA LYS A 230 -14.41 5.50 5.77
C LYS A 230 -13.36 6.59 5.73
N MET A 231 -12.59 6.67 4.63
CA MET A 231 -11.46 7.58 4.48
C MET A 231 -11.87 9.05 4.39
N GLU A 232 -13.05 9.36 3.83
CA GLU A 232 -13.60 10.73 3.77
C GLU A 232 -13.82 11.37 5.15
N LYS A 233 -13.72 10.61 6.25
CA LYS A 233 -13.84 11.10 7.63
C LYS A 233 -12.52 11.59 8.22
N LEU A 234 -11.40 11.30 7.57
CA LEU A 234 -10.07 11.70 8.04
C LEU A 234 -9.77 13.17 7.68
N PRO A 235 -9.01 13.88 8.54
CA PRO A 235 -8.75 15.31 8.33
C PRO A 235 -7.63 15.59 7.33
N GLY A 236 -6.78 14.61 7.05
CA GLY A 236 -5.61 14.75 6.19
C GLY A 236 -5.90 14.42 4.72
N LYS A 237 -4.82 14.32 3.95
CA LYS A 237 -4.90 13.80 2.57
C LYS A 237 -5.21 12.31 2.63
N VAL A 238 -6.05 11.82 1.72
CA VAL A 238 -6.39 10.40 1.63
C VAL A 238 -5.87 9.79 0.34
N ASN A 239 -5.35 8.57 0.44
CA ASN A 239 -4.78 7.80 -0.67
C ASN A 239 -5.35 6.36 -0.61
N PHE A 240 -5.54 5.75 -1.76
CA PHE A 240 -6.12 4.42 -1.87
C PHE A 240 -5.09 3.46 -2.47
N ALA A 241 -4.64 2.53 -1.65
CA ALA A 241 -3.72 1.48 -2.06
C ALA A 241 -4.46 0.35 -2.75
N LEU A 242 -4.03 0.00 -3.95
CA LEU A 242 -4.55 -1.11 -4.74
C LEU A 242 -3.43 -2.13 -4.96
N ALA A 243 -3.76 -3.41 -5.11
CA ALA A 243 -2.74 -4.46 -5.24
C ALA A 243 -2.92 -5.29 -6.49
N THR A 244 -1.84 -5.47 -7.25
CA THR A 244 -1.74 -6.45 -8.34
C THR A 244 -1.55 -7.88 -7.82
N GLY A 245 -1.61 -8.88 -8.70
CA GLY A 245 -1.54 -10.29 -8.35
C GLY A 245 -2.77 -10.76 -7.59
N GLY A 246 -2.69 -11.90 -6.93
CA GLY A 246 -3.86 -12.48 -6.30
C GLY A 246 -3.55 -13.67 -5.41
N PHE A 247 -4.50 -14.59 -5.38
CA PHE A 247 -4.39 -15.81 -4.60
C PHE A 247 -4.79 -17.04 -5.42
N ASP A 248 -4.05 -18.11 -5.20
CA ASP A 248 -4.37 -19.47 -5.63
C ASP A 248 -4.95 -20.22 -4.44
N PHE A 249 -6.22 -20.60 -4.54
CA PHE A 249 -6.96 -21.32 -3.52
C PHE A 249 -7.07 -22.78 -3.91
N SER A 250 -6.43 -23.67 -3.18
CA SER A 250 -6.50 -25.09 -3.47
C SER A 250 -7.58 -25.83 -2.66
N SER A 251 -8.13 -26.89 -3.22
CA SER A 251 -9.21 -27.69 -2.61
C SER A 251 -8.77 -28.43 -1.34
N ASN A 252 -7.47 -28.56 -1.08
CA ASN A 252 -6.92 -29.09 0.16
C ASN A 252 -6.87 -28.07 1.31
N GLY A 253 -7.22 -26.78 1.02
CA GLY A 253 -7.26 -25.70 1.98
C GLY A 253 -6.00 -24.82 2.01
N ASP A 254 -4.99 -25.11 1.19
CA ASP A 254 -3.83 -24.25 1.05
C ASP A 254 -4.18 -23.00 0.23
N ILE A 255 -3.62 -21.87 0.62
CA ILE A 255 -3.79 -20.59 -0.07
C ILE A 255 -2.40 -20.04 -0.33
N ALA A 256 -2.07 -19.79 -1.60
CA ALA A 256 -0.82 -19.17 -2.01
C ALA A 256 -1.08 -17.78 -2.58
N GLN A 257 -0.31 -16.78 -2.13
CA GLN A 257 -0.27 -15.50 -2.81
C GLN A 257 0.55 -15.66 -4.09
N ILE A 258 0.04 -15.13 -5.20
CA ILE A 258 0.70 -15.18 -6.51
C ILE A 258 0.78 -13.79 -7.15
N SER A 259 1.80 -13.58 -7.93
CA SER A 259 1.97 -12.40 -8.78
C SER A 259 1.10 -12.51 -10.05
N THR A 260 0.91 -11.40 -10.74
CA THR A 260 0.27 -11.39 -12.06
C THR A 260 1.01 -12.28 -13.05
N LYS A 261 2.36 -12.27 -13.00
CA LYS A 261 3.18 -13.12 -13.86
C LYS A 261 2.96 -14.60 -13.56
N GLU A 262 2.99 -15.01 -12.29
CA GLU A 262 2.75 -16.41 -11.90
C GLU A 262 1.36 -16.89 -12.32
N ALA A 263 0.32 -16.05 -12.20
CA ALA A 263 -1.01 -16.39 -12.70
C ALA A 263 -1.00 -16.65 -14.22
N LYS A 264 -0.33 -15.79 -15.00
CA LYS A 264 -0.20 -15.95 -16.45
C LYS A 264 0.65 -17.15 -16.87
N ASP A 265 1.67 -17.48 -16.07
CA ASP A 265 2.48 -18.68 -16.28
C ASP A 265 1.65 -19.96 -16.07
N ILE A 266 0.75 -19.98 -15.06
CA ILE A 266 -0.19 -21.10 -14.83
C ILE A 266 -1.16 -21.24 -16.00
N LEU A 267 -1.80 -20.13 -16.45
CA LEU A 267 -2.70 -20.14 -17.62
C LEU A 267 -2.02 -20.75 -18.85
N SER A 268 -0.77 -20.33 -19.10
CA SER A 268 0.02 -20.85 -20.23
C SER A 268 0.39 -22.33 -20.07
N ALA A 269 0.79 -22.74 -18.86
CA ALA A 269 1.24 -24.13 -18.60
C ALA A 269 0.10 -25.15 -18.69
N TYR A 270 -1.11 -24.77 -18.34
CA TYR A 270 -2.29 -25.62 -18.35
C TYR A 270 -3.21 -25.38 -19.57
N GLU A 271 -2.84 -24.45 -20.47
CA GLU A 271 -3.63 -24.07 -21.66
C GLU A 271 -5.08 -23.68 -21.33
N ILE A 272 -5.27 -22.84 -20.29
CA ILE A 272 -6.57 -22.42 -19.76
C ILE A 272 -6.90 -21.01 -20.23
N GLU A 273 -8.19 -20.76 -20.49
CA GLU A 273 -8.72 -19.42 -20.69
C GLU A 273 -9.25 -18.87 -19.36
N GLU A 274 -8.82 -17.67 -19.01
CA GLU A 274 -9.35 -16.91 -17.88
C GLU A 274 -10.69 -16.24 -18.21
N LYS A 275 -11.41 -15.86 -17.17
CA LYS A 275 -12.61 -15.02 -17.26
C LYS A 275 -12.42 -13.79 -16.41
N THR A 276 -13.04 -12.70 -16.82
CA THR A 276 -13.17 -11.50 -15.96
C THR A 276 -14.48 -11.61 -15.20
N ASP A 277 -14.42 -11.47 -13.86
CA ASP A 277 -15.61 -11.39 -13.03
C ASP A 277 -16.28 -10.03 -13.21
N GLU A 278 -17.58 -10.00 -13.52
CA GLU A 278 -18.32 -8.76 -13.79
C GLU A 278 -18.46 -7.87 -12.54
N GLY A 279 -18.45 -8.45 -11.34
CA GLY A 279 -18.65 -7.73 -10.09
C GLY A 279 -17.41 -7.02 -9.57
N SER A 280 -16.29 -7.71 -9.62
CA SER A 280 -15.00 -7.25 -9.11
C SER A 280 -14.06 -6.72 -10.18
N LEU A 281 -14.21 -7.19 -11.42
CA LEU A 281 -13.30 -6.97 -12.55
C LEU A 281 -11.96 -7.70 -12.42
N ASP A 282 -11.81 -8.55 -11.40
CA ASP A 282 -10.68 -9.48 -11.27
C ASP A 282 -10.74 -10.57 -12.35
N HIS A 283 -9.58 -11.09 -12.68
CA HIS A 283 -9.45 -12.29 -13.49
C HIS A 283 -9.62 -13.54 -12.62
N VAL A 284 -10.32 -14.55 -13.15
CA VAL A 284 -10.57 -15.82 -12.47
C VAL A 284 -10.43 -16.99 -13.41
N PHE A 285 -9.79 -18.06 -12.93
CA PHE A 285 -9.73 -19.35 -13.63
C PHE A 285 -9.57 -20.50 -12.62
N SER A 286 -9.80 -21.73 -13.10
CA SER A 286 -9.61 -22.94 -12.29
C SER A 286 -8.77 -23.95 -13.06
N TYR A 287 -7.98 -24.74 -12.33
CA TYR A 287 -7.18 -25.82 -12.89
C TYR A 287 -7.06 -26.98 -11.90
N THR A 288 -6.64 -28.14 -12.39
CA THR A 288 -6.25 -29.27 -11.55
C THR A 288 -4.76 -29.50 -11.73
N ASP A 289 -4.01 -29.54 -10.64
CA ASP A 289 -2.56 -29.73 -10.68
C ASP A 289 -2.15 -31.19 -11.01
N GLN A 290 -0.85 -31.44 -11.07
CA GLN A 290 -0.30 -32.77 -11.39
C GLN A 290 -0.55 -33.81 -10.28
N GLU A 291 -0.90 -33.39 -9.07
CA GLU A 291 -1.24 -34.23 -7.93
C GLU A 291 -2.75 -34.51 -7.85
N GLY A 292 -3.54 -33.91 -8.73
CA GLY A 292 -5.00 -34.04 -8.78
C GLY A 292 -5.74 -33.14 -7.81
N ILE A 293 -5.09 -32.06 -7.34
CA ILE A 293 -5.71 -31.05 -6.47
C ILE A 293 -6.34 -29.97 -7.36
N ASP A 294 -7.59 -29.63 -7.07
CA ASP A 294 -8.29 -28.56 -7.78
C ASP A 294 -7.94 -27.21 -7.16
N HIS A 295 -7.77 -26.21 -8.03
CA HIS A 295 -7.39 -24.85 -7.71
C HIS A 295 -8.36 -23.86 -8.32
N GLU A 296 -8.61 -22.76 -7.62
CA GLU A 296 -9.30 -21.57 -8.12
C GLU A 296 -8.43 -20.34 -7.87
N VAL A 297 -8.07 -19.66 -8.97
CA VAL A 297 -7.16 -18.49 -8.94
C VAL A 297 -7.97 -17.24 -9.22
N TRP A 298 -7.77 -16.24 -8.37
CA TRP A 298 -8.27 -14.87 -8.54
C TRP A 298 -7.08 -13.91 -8.53
N TYR A 299 -6.99 -13.02 -9.53
CA TYR A 299 -5.90 -12.05 -9.57
C TYR A 299 -6.29 -10.75 -10.29
N ALA A 300 -5.65 -9.66 -9.86
CA ALA A 300 -5.73 -8.35 -10.47
C ALA A 300 -4.51 -8.10 -11.35
N ASP A 301 -4.74 -7.60 -12.53
CA ASP A 301 -3.68 -7.07 -13.39
C ASP A 301 -3.86 -5.55 -13.59
N ARG A 302 -3.14 -5.00 -14.55
CA ARG A 302 -3.20 -3.57 -14.86
C ARG A 302 -4.63 -3.12 -15.21
N ASP A 303 -5.35 -3.87 -16.03
CA ASP A 303 -6.68 -3.47 -16.51
C ASP A 303 -7.68 -3.47 -15.33
N THR A 304 -7.54 -4.43 -14.41
CA THR A 304 -8.29 -4.46 -13.15
C THR A 304 -7.98 -3.22 -12.28
N ILE A 305 -6.70 -2.89 -12.10
CA ILE A 305 -6.29 -1.71 -11.32
C ILE A 305 -6.86 -0.42 -11.94
N GLU A 306 -6.78 -0.25 -13.27
CA GLU A 306 -7.35 0.91 -13.97
C GLU A 306 -8.87 1.03 -13.75
N ALA A 307 -9.57 -0.10 -13.74
CA ALA A 307 -11.01 -0.12 -13.47
C ALA A 307 -11.35 0.24 -12.01
N TRP A 308 -10.59 -0.24 -11.03
CA TRP A 308 -10.75 0.13 -9.62
C TRP A 308 -10.42 1.61 -9.36
N VAL A 309 -9.36 2.13 -9.95
CA VAL A 309 -9.02 3.55 -9.93
C VAL A 309 -10.18 4.39 -10.45
N LYS A 310 -10.84 3.97 -11.54
CA LYS A 310 -12.00 4.67 -12.08
C LYS A 310 -13.17 4.71 -11.09
N ILE A 311 -13.43 3.63 -10.35
CA ILE A 311 -14.49 3.58 -9.34
C ILE A 311 -14.25 4.63 -8.25
N ILE A 312 -13.00 4.74 -7.78
CA ILE A 312 -12.61 5.68 -6.71
C ILE A 312 -12.60 7.12 -7.24
N ARG A 313 -12.17 7.33 -8.50
CA ARG A 313 -12.25 8.63 -9.19
C ARG A 313 -13.66 9.15 -9.38
N GLU A 314 -14.63 8.27 -9.59
CA GLU A 314 -16.06 8.64 -9.64
C GLU A 314 -16.53 9.26 -8.31
N ARG A 315 -15.81 9.05 -7.19
CA ARG A 315 -16.02 9.65 -5.88
C ARG A 315 -15.18 10.92 -5.63
N GLY A 316 -14.37 11.37 -6.60
CA GLY A 316 -13.58 12.60 -6.55
C GLY A 316 -12.17 12.45 -5.98
N HIS A 317 -11.63 11.25 -5.88
CA HIS A 317 -10.28 11.01 -5.34
C HIS A 317 -9.28 10.69 -6.45
N GLU A 318 -8.08 11.28 -6.36
CA GLU A 318 -7.03 11.21 -7.40
C GLU A 318 -5.68 10.70 -6.88
N ARG A 319 -5.62 10.20 -5.62
CA ARG A 319 -4.37 9.73 -4.98
C ARG A 319 -4.41 8.22 -4.82
N PHE A 320 -3.41 7.56 -5.42
CA PHE A 320 -3.36 6.09 -5.44
C PHE A 320 -1.94 5.60 -5.18
N THR A 321 -1.82 4.43 -4.56
CA THR A 321 -0.53 3.74 -4.42
C THR A 321 -0.70 2.27 -4.79
N ILE A 322 0.22 1.72 -5.57
CA ILE A 322 0.12 0.35 -6.08
C ILE A 322 1.05 -0.58 -5.31
N TRP A 323 0.49 -1.58 -4.68
CA TRP A 323 1.18 -2.72 -4.12
C TRP A 323 1.27 -3.82 -5.18
N ARG A 324 2.38 -4.09 -5.72
CA ARG A 324 3.70 -3.51 -5.68
C ARG A 324 4.36 -3.63 -7.06
N LEU A 325 5.46 -2.96 -7.30
CA LEU A 325 6.33 -3.28 -8.43
C LEU A 325 7.12 -4.56 -8.13
N GLY A 326 7.40 -5.32 -9.19
CA GLY A 326 7.98 -6.66 -9.18
C GLY A 326 6.92 -7.76 -9.27
N GLY A 327 7.06 -8.64 -10.28
CA GLY A 327 6.17 -9.77 -10.53
C GLY A 327 4.95 -9.48 -11.41
N ASN A 328 4.91 -8.33 -12.11
CA ASN A 328 3.79 -8.00 -13.02
C ASN A 328 4.13 -8.30 -14.49
N ILE A 329 5.42 -8.49 -14.84
CA ILE A 329 5.92 -8.74 -16.18
C ILE A 329 6.67 -10.09 -16.28
#